data_ecff1d87ef7ad00c8ca539e84c2c4d52
#
_entry.id   ecff1d87ef7ad00c8ca539e84c2c4d52
#
_cell.length_a   1.000
_cell.length_b   1.000
_cell.length_c   1.000
_cell.angle_alpha   90.00
_cell.angle_beta   90.00
_cell.angle_gamma   90.00
#
_symmetry.space_group_name_H-M   'P 1'
#
loop_
_entity.id
_entity.type
_entity.pdbx_description
1 polymer ?
#
loop_
_entity_poly.entity_id
_entity_poly.type
_entity_poly.pdbx_seq_one_letter_code
_entity_poly.pdbx_strand_id
1 'polypeptide(L)'
;ATPLQAQIVLKGKITTEKNEPVAFAPVILQQLPDTTRYTEGVITDMAGNYRFGKHRAGRYLLSVRTIGYKTLYDTVLLRKPSIGMTEVVRDYVLSEDVAEIDAVVVTANNTASYFDRTVYTITNEDRKAAVTSLDLTNKIPQIRINRQTNQITASDGSVTVLVNGIASSEQELTTLRPEDVRKIEYYDLPPIKFGLSNGNKVINIITKIREDGIYGSVELNQHLTSPWLNDSFFLQYNRGRHQLAFTANIGYGSWDDQYASDEMEYTLDGVDFRQEEERQSENNFLSPQFSLKYTNQLPGKYVFQARFFPSYDKHSQQTDSRLAFIQDGIGSDRYGVKESESHSFNPTLDLYFWRQFRNRHELMITLRGDYINSVSDTYKNQYALSDDTPVFEDFLNMDGDGYQMNGQALYTKTFDKLTLSFGDYFYYDISKYRIDNTSCLLYTSDAA
;
A
#
# COMPACT_ATOMS: atom_id res chain seq x y z
N ALA A 1 6.70 -9.17 -60.05
CA ALA A 1 5.50 -8.88 -59.26
C ALA A 1 5.34 -9.97 -58.19
N THR A 2 5.64 -9.68 -56.95
CA THR A 2 5.40 -10.56 -55.82
C THR A 2 3.88 -10.72 -55.66
N PRO A 3 3.33 -11.95 -55.59
CA PRO A 3 1.89 -12.12 -55.43
C PRO A 3 1.46 -11.52 -54.11
N LEU A 4 0.45 -10.63 -54.16
CA LEU A 4 -0.23 -10.10 -52.95
C LEU A 4 -0.77 -11.30 -52.18
N GLN A 5 -0.11 -11.71 -51.12
CA GLN A 5 -0.60 -12.79 -50.26
C GLN A 5 -1.82 -12.29 -49.50
N ALA A 6 -2.95 -12.95 -49.73
CA ALA A 6 -4.19 -12.70 -49.01
C ALA A 6 -3.95 -12.86 -47.48
N GLN A 7 -4.29 -11.86 -46.74
CA GLN A 7 -4.07 -11.77 -45.28
C GLN A 7 -5.41 -11.84 -44.56
N ILE A 8 -5.49 -12.68 -43.53
CA ILE A 8 -6.70 -12.92 -42.77
C ILE A 8 -6.44 -12.50 -41.31
N VAL A 9 -7.34 -11.70 -40.76
CA VAL A 9 -7.30 -11.29 -39.37
C VAL A 9 -8.40 -12.05 -38.62
N LEU A 10 -8.01 -12.74 -37.55
CA LEU A 10 -8.94 -13.42 -36.64
C LEU A 10 -9.16 -12.55 -35.42
N LYS A 11 -10.41 -12.27 -35.11
CA LYS A 11 -10.82 -11.48 -33.95
C LYS A 11 -12.10 -12.04 -33.34
N GLY A 12 -12.42 -11.65 -32.12
CA GLY A 12 -13.66 -12.05 -31.46
C GLY A 12 -13.69 -11.57 -30.02
N LYS A 13 -14.67 -12.08 -29.29
CA LYS A 13 -14.90 -11.76 -27.91
C LYS A 13 -14.98 -13.04 -27.08
N ILE A 14 -14.43 -13.00 -25.86
CA ILE A 14 -14.54 -14.08 -24.90
C ILE A 14 -15.41 -13.60 -23.73
N THR A 15 -16.46 -14.35 -23.44
CA THR A 15 -17.40 -14.07 -22.36
C THR A 15 -17.59 -15.28 -21.45
N THR A 16 -18.16 -15.07 -20.29
CA THR A 16 -18.68 -16.13 -19.41
C THR A 16 -20.08 -16.57 -19.87
N GLU A 17 -20.60 -17.65 -19.30
CA GLU A 17 -22.01 -18.06 -19.48
C GLU A 17 -23.02 -16.99 -19.04
N LYS A 18 -22.62 -16.09 -18.16
CA LYS A 18 -23.41 -14.91 -17.71
C LYS A 18 -23.23 -13.70 -18.63
N ASN A 19 -22.61 -13.89 -19.82
CA ASN A 19 -22.33 -12.84 -20.80
C ASN A 19 -21.39 -11.71 -20.28
N GLU A 20 -20.60 -11.99 -19.25
CA GLU A 20 -19.58 -11.08 -18.73
C GLU A 20 -18.29 -11.22 -19.52
N PRO A 21 -17.57 -10.13 -19.84
CA PRO A 21 -16.33 -10.20 -20.58
C PRO A 21 -15.21 -10.86 -19.76
N VAL A 22 -14.48 -11.80 -20.37
CA VAL A 22 -13.30 -12.40 -19.76
C VAL A 22 -12.06 -11.59 -20.17
N ALA A 23 -11.65 -10.70 -19.30
CA ALA A 23 -10.50 -9.83 -19.51
C ALA A 23 -9.17 -10.56 -19.22
N PHE A 24 -8.12 -10.19 -19.99
CA PHE A 24 -6.75 -10.69 -19.83
C PHE A 24 -6.59 -12.21 -19.95
N ALA A 25 -7.49 -12.87 -20.66
CA ALA A 25 -7.35 -14.27 -20.98
C ALA A 25 -6.34 -14.46 -22.12
N PRO A 26 -5.32 -15.31 -21.97
CA PRO A 26 -4.43 -15.66 -23.07
C PRO A 26 -5.18 -16.49 -24.11
N VAL A 27 -5.09 -16.05 -25.35
CA VAL A 27 -5.62 -16.74 -26.53
C VAL A 27 -4.43 -17.11 -27.40
N ILE A 28 -4.26 -18.39 -27.67
CA ILE A 28 -3.13 -18.92 -28.42
C ILE A 28 -3.65 -19.52 -29.73
N LEU A 29 -2.99 -19.19 -30.83
CA LEU A 29 -3.30 -19.70 -32.16
C LEU A 29 -2.10 -20.48 -32.70
N GLN A 30 -2.27 -21.76 -33.00
CA GLN A 30 -1.24 -22.67 -33.48
C GLN A 30 -1.63 -23.25 -34.84
N GLN A 31 -0.71 -23.30 -35.77
CA GLN A 31 -0.99 -23.86 -37.10
C GLN A 31 -0.99 -25.38 -37.06
N LEU A 32 -2.02 -26.00 -37.63
CA LEU A 32 -2.11 -27.44 -37.81
C LEU A 32 -1.43 -27.90 -39.11
N PRO A 33 -0.84 -29.13 -39.17
CA PRO A 33 -0.92 -30.19 -38.16
C PRO A 33 0.14 -30.11 -37.06
N ASP A 34 1.13 -29.25 -37.16
CA ASP A 34 2.23 -29.15 -36.21
C ASP A 34 1.91 -28.15 -35.07
N THR A 35 1.37 -28.67 -33.98
CA THR A 35 1.04 -27.87 -32.78
C THR A 35 2.25 -27.57 -31.89
N THR A 36 3.43 -28.08 -32.23
CA THR A 36 4.65 -27.77 -31.45
C THR A 36 5.21 -26.41 -31.81
N ARG A 37 4.83 -25.85 -32.95
CA ARG A 37 5.17 -24.49 -33.35
C ARG A 37 4.15 -23.51 -32.79
N TYR A 38 4.64 -22.65 -31.90
CA TYR A 38 3.91 -21.47 -31.47
C TYR A 38 3.75 -20.50 -32.64
N THR A 39 2.53 -20.13 -32.97
CA THR A 39 2.26 -19.21 -34.07
C THR A 39 2.10 -17.77 -33.57
N GLU A 40 1.12 -17.51 -32.72
CA GLU A 40 0.85 -16.21 -32.12
C GLU A 40 0.01 -16.37 -30.85
N GLY A 41 0.29 -15.54 -29.83
CA GLY A 41 -0.53 -15.42 -28.63
C GLY A 41 -0.94 -13.98 -28.42
N VAL A 42 -2.20 -13.78 -28.09
CA VAL A 42 -2.76 -12.48 -27.74
C VAL A 42 -3.48 -12.58 -26.40
N ILE A 43 -3.72 -11.46 -25.77
CA ILE A 43 -4.44 -11.38 -24.51
C ILE A 43 -5.73 -10.59 -24.77
N THR A 44 -6.86 -11.05 -24.23
CA THR A 44 -8.12 -10.31 -24.33
C THR A 44 -8.01 -8.96 -23.63
N ASP A 45 -8.61 -7.94 -24.22
CA ASP A 45 -8.77 -6.64 -23.55
C ASP A 45 -9.79 -6.73 -22.41
N MET A 46 -10.02 -5.60 -21.73
CA MET A 46 -10.97 -5.53 -20.63
C MET A 46 -12.43 -5.76 -21.01
N ALA A 47 -12.78 -5.60 -22.27
CA ALA A 47 -14.09 -5.92 -22.81
C ALA A 47 -14.18 -7.37 -23.30
N GLY A 48 -13.10 -8.18 -23.08
CA GLY A 48 -13.02 -9.55 -23.53
C GLY A 48 -12.67 -9.71 -25.01
N ASN A 49 -12.32 -8.65 -25.73
CA ASN A 49 -12.02 -8.75 -27.15
C ASN A 49 -10.57 -9.21 -27.35
N TYR A 50 -10.37 -10.05 -28.37
CA TYR A 50 -9.05 -10.45 -28.83
C TYR A 50 -8.91 -10.18 -30.33
N ARG A 51 -7.67 -9.99 -30.81
CA ARG A 51 -7.36 -9.76 -32.21
C ARG A 51 -5.96 -10.27 -32.49
N PHE A 52 -5.88 -11.24 -33.37
CA PHE A 52 -4.64 -11.72 -33.94
C PHE A 52 -4.18 -10.83 -35.08
N GLY A 53 -2.89 -10.91 -35.43
CA GLY A 53 -2.31 -10.26 -36.56
C GLY A 53 -2.81 -10.85 -37.91
N LYS A 54 -1.99 -10.73 -38.92
CA LYS A 54 -2.33 -11.22 -40.28
C LYS A 54 -1.80 -12.63 -40.48
N HIS A 55 -2.71 -13.56 -40.73
CA HIS A 55 -2.41 -14.96 -40.94
C HIS A 55 -2.63 -15.42 -42.39
N ARG A 56 -1.99 -16.52 -42.76
CA ARG A 56 -2.24 -17.19 -44.02
C ARG A 56 -3.48 -18.10 -43.93
N ALA A 57 -4.07 -18.45 -45.08
CA ALA A 57 -5.13 -19.43 -45.10
C ALA A 57 -4.57 -20.80 -44.62
N GLY A 58 -5.34 -21.48 -43.77
CA GLY A 58 -4.93 -22.73 -43.15
C GLY A 58 -5.86 -23.14 -42.02
N ARG A 59 -5.58 -24.33 -41.48
CA ARG A 59 -6.26 -24.80 -40.23
C ARG A 59 -5.40 -24.43 -39.04
N TYR A 60 -6.05 -23.89 -38.01
CA TYR A 60 -5.42 -23.45 -36.79
C TYR A 60 -6.15 -24.02 -35.58
N LEU A 61 -5.41 -24.41 -34.58
CA LEU A 61 -5.94 -24.67 -33.22
C LEU A 61 -5.91 -23.39 -32.43
N LEU A 62 -7.08 -22.91 -32.02
CA LEU A 62 -7.23 -21.83 -31.06
C LEU A 62 -7.43 -22.45 -29.71
N SER A 63 -6.69 -21.96 -28.72
CA SER A 63 -6.89 -22.34 -27.31
C SER A 63 -6.98 -21.11 -26.42
N VAL A 64 -7.91 -21.19 -25.46
CA VAL A 64 -8.04 -20.18 -24.40
C VAL A 64 -7.88 -20.90 -23.09
N ARG A 65 -6.88 -20.50 -22.33
CA ARG A 65 -6.62 -21.07 -21.02
C ARG A 65 -6.56 -19.95 -19.99
N THR A 66 -7.57 -19.88 -19.12
CA THR A 66 -7.62 -18.90 -18.05
C THR A 66 -8.14 -19.57 -16.78
N ILE A 67 -7.69 -19.05 -15.64
CA ILE A 67 -7.96 -19.65 -14.33
C ILE A 67 -9.44 -19.47 -13.97
N GLY A 68 -10.03 -20.52 -13.41
CA GLY A 68 -11.44 -20.55 -13.04
C GLY A 68 -12.38 -20.94 -14.18
N TYR A 69 -11.82 -21.29 -15.36
CA TYR A 69 -12.62 -21.73 -16.51
C TYR A 69 -12.03 -22.98 -17.14
N LYS A 70 -12.87 -23.81 -17.71
CA LYS A 70 -12.44 -24.95 -18.51
C LYS A 70 -11.65 -24.46 -19.72
N THR A 71 -10.51 -25.10 -20.00
CA THR A 71 -9.71 -24.78 -21.17
C THR A 71 -10.53 -25.02 -22.42
N LEU A 72 -10.70 -23.98 -23.24
CA LEU A 72 -11.39 -24.06 -24.51
C LEU A 72 -10.39 -24.39 -25.64
N TYR A 73 -10.77 -25.31 -26.50
CA TYR A 73 -10.05 -25.61 -27.74
C TYR A 73 -11.03 -25.55 -28.91
N ASP A 74 -10.66 -24.88 -29.98
CA ASP A 74 -11.43 -24.83 -31.23
C ASP A 74 -10.50 -24.91 -32.45
N THR A 75 -10.96 -25.58 -33.49
CA THR A 75 -10.24 -25.64 -34.76
C THR A 75 -10.82 -24.62 -35.73
N VAL A 76 -10.06 -23.57 -35.97
CA VAL A 76 -10.46 -22.48 -36.88
C VAL A 76 -9.89 -22.70 -38.26
N LEU A 77 -10.74 -22.71 -39.31
CA LEU A 77 -10.35 -22.74 -40.68
C LEU A 77 -10.34 -21.32 -41.26
N LEU A 78 -9.15 -20.79 -41.51
CA LEU A 78 -8.95 -19.53 -42.21
C LEU A 78 -8.90 -19.77 -43.71
N ARG A 79 -9.95 -19.37 -44.44
CA ARG A 79 -10.05 -19.57 -45.91
C ARG A 79 -9.45 -18.38 -46.64
N LYS A 80 -8.77 -18.68 -47.77
CA LYS A 80 -8.20 -17.63 -48.62
C LYS A 80 -9.31 -16.72 -49.16
N PRO A 81 -9.25 -15.40 -48.92
CA PRO A 81 -10.21 -14.48 -49.49
C PRO A 81 -10.07 -14.36 -50.98
N SER A 82 -11.17 -14.12 -51.68
CA SER A 82 -11.17 -13.95 -53.13
C SER A 82 -10.46 -12.68 -53.57
N ILE A 83 -10.55 -11.61 -52.79
CA ILE A 83 -9.91 -10.30 -53.01
C ILE A 83 -9.63 -9.63 -51.63
N GLY A 84 -8.42 -9.09 -51.45
CA GLY A 84 -8.07 -8.22 -50.34
C GLY A 84 -7.87 -8.88 -48.95
N MET A 85 -8.12 -8.13 -47.90
CA MET A 85 -8.00 -8.56 -46.50
C MET A 85 -9.37 -8.99 -45.96
N THR A 86 -9.44 -10.14 -45.29
CA THR A 86 -10.69 -10.64 -44.70
C THR A 86 -10.54 -10.72 -43.19
N GLU A 87 -11.56 -10.27 -42.47
CA GLU A 87 -11.68 -10.45 -41.03
C GLU A 87 -12.61 -11.65 -40.75
N VAL A 88 -12.14 -12.55 -39.89
CA VAL A 88 -12.90 -13.68 -39.37
C VAL A 88 -13.23 -13.39 -37.93
N VAL A 89 -14.52 -13.36 -37.57
CA VAL A 89 -14.97 -13.16 -36.23
C VAL A 89 -15.34 -14.49 -35.58
N ARG A 90 -14.82 -14.75 -34.38
CA ARG A 90 -15.12 -15.91 -33.55
C ARG A 90 -15.29 -15.49 -32.11
N ASP A 91 -16.48 -15.62 -31.57
CA ASP A 91 -16.78 -15.34 -30.16
C ASP A 91 -16.85 -16.68 -29.42
N TYR A 92 -16.36 -16.67 -28.17
CA TYR A 92 -16.33 -17.87 -27.33
C TYR A 92 -16.91 -17.59 -25.96
N VAL A 93 -17.59 -18.59 -25.42
CA VAL A 93 -18.11 -18.58 -24.06
C VAL A 93 -17.29 -19.58 -23.25
N LEU A 94 -16.72 -19.12 -22.15
CA LEU A 94 -16.01 -19.98 -21.22
C LEU A 94 -16.96 -20.47 -20.11
N SER A 95 -17.00 -21.77 -19.92
CA SER A 95 -17.70 -22.39 -18.79
C SER A 95 -16.84 -22.35 -17.53
N GLU A 96 -17.42 -22.01 -16.39
CA GLU A 96 -16.72 -22.08 -15.12
C GLU A 96 -16.27 -23.51 -14.83
N ASP A 97 -15.05 -23.66 -14.33
CA ASP A 97 -14.55 -24.95 -13.89
C ASP A 97 -14.96 -25.20 -12.45
N VAL A 98 -16.16 -25.75 -12.29
CA VAL A 98 -16.76 -26.11 -10.97
C VAL A 98 -16.31 -27.50 -10.54
N ALA A 99 -15.13 -27.95 -10.90
CA ALA A 99 -14.66 -29.25 -10.45
C ALA A 99 -14.37 -29.22 -8.94
N GLU A 100 -15.23 -29.84 -8.16
CA GLU A 100 -14.83 -30.51 -6.92
C GLU A 100 -13.73 -31.51 -7.27
N ILE A 101 -12.49 -31.17 -7.00
CA ILE A 101 -11.37 -32.07 -7.25
C ILE A 101 -11.05 -32.75 -5.93
N ASP A 102 -11.45 -34.03 -5.84
CA ASP A 102 -10.73 -35.01 -5.07
C ASP A 102 -9.27 -35.07 -5.54
N ALA A 103 -8.36 -35.02 -4.59
CA ALA A 103 -6.94 -34.80 -4.70
C ALA A 103 -6.26 -35.47 -5.89
N VAL A 104 -5.95 -34.71 -6.92
CA VAL A 104 -4.80 -34.95 -7.79
C VAL A 104 -3.87 -33.76 -7.65
N VAL A 105 -2.74 -33.97 -6.99
CA VAL A 105 -1.64 -33.00 -6.89
C VAL A 105 -1.06 -32.81 -8.30
N VAL A 106 -1.63 -31.87 -9.05
CA VAL A 106 -0.97 -31.29 -10.21
C VAL A 106 -0.25 -30.06 -9.71
N THR A 107 1.08 -30.14 -9.60
CA THR A 107 1.98 -28.99 -9.44
C THR A 107 1.93 -28.12 -10.69
N ALA A 108 0.81 -27.47 -10.94
CA ALA A 108 0.74 -26.36 -11.86
C ALA A 108 1.45 -25.18 -11.18
N ASN A 109 2.45 -24.60 -11.83
CA ASN A 109 3.11 -23.39 -11.37
C ASN A 109 2.06 -22.30 -11.18
N ASN A 110 1.66 -22.08 -9.91
CA ASN A 110 0.73 -21.01 -9.53
C ASN A 110 1.35 -19.62 -9.67
N THR A 111 2.52 -19.53 -10.29
CA THR A 111 3.31 -18.33 -10.48
C THR A 111 3.62 -18.16 -11.97
N ALA A 112 3.32 -16.97 -12.50
CA ALA A 112 3.67 -16.59 -13.88
C ALA A 112 4.54 -15.33 -13.82
N SER A 113 5.75 -15.41 -14.39
CA SER A 113 6.66 -14.26 -14.49
C SER A 113 6.50 -13.57 -15.84
N TYR A 114 6.33 -12.26 -15.79
CA TYR A 114 6.30 -11.34 -16.92
C TYR A 114 7.54 -10.44 -16.86
N PHE A 115 7.79 -9.67 -17.91
CA PHE A 115 8.95 -8.79 -17.95
C PHE A 115 8.87 -7.63 -16.92
N ASP A 116 7.66 -7.25 -16.49
CA ASP A 116 7.39 -6.12 -15.59
C ASP A 116 6.90 -6.55 -14.19
N ARG A 117 6.47 -7.80 -14.04
CA ARG A 117 5.89 -8.30 -12.78
C ARG A 117 5.88 -9.81 -12.68
N THR A 118 5.70 -10.30 -11.47
CA THR A 118 5.37 -11.69 -11.18
C THR A 118 3.94 -11.78 -10.66
N VAL A 119 3.16 -12.70 -11.21
CA VAL A 119 1.76 -12.93 -10.84
C VAL A 119 1.64 -14.23 -10.05
N TYR A 120 1.13 -14.15 -8.84
CA TYR A 120 0.84 -15.28 -7.98
C TYR A 120 -0.67 -15.54 -7.98
N THR A 121 -1.07 -16.68 -8.47
CA THR A 121 -2.46 -17.13 -8.42
C THR A 121 -2.75 -17.70 -7.05
N ILE A 122 -3.86 -17.28 -6.43
CA ILE A 122 -4.28 -17.72 -5.11
C ILE A 122 -5.20 -18.93 -5.25
N THR A 123 -4.77 -20.07 -4.70
CA THR A 123 -5.53 -21.31 -4.69
C THR A 123 -6.53 -21.35 -3.53
N ASN A 124 -7.40 -22.37 -3.51
CA ASN A 124 -8.31 -22.59 -2.40
C ASN A 124 -7.57 -23.01 -1.12
N GLU A 125 -6.46 -23.76 -1.26
CA GLU A 125 -5.60 -24.13 -0.14
C GLU A 125 -4.95 -22.88 0.49
N ASP A 126 -4.46 -21.95 -0.33
CA ASP A 126 -3.90 -20.69 0.15
C ASP A 126 -4.90 -19.89 0.96
N ARG A 127 -6.15 -19.80 0.46
CA ARG A 127 -7.24 -19.08 1.16
C ARG A 127 -7.59 -19.72 2.49
N LYS A 128 -7.61 -21.06 2.56
CA LYS A 128 -7.89 -21.79 3.80
C LYS A 128 -6.77 -21.65 4.84
N ALA A 129 -5.53 -21.52 4.39
CA ALA A 129 -4.37 -21.35 5.26
C ALA A 129 -4.16 -19.91 5.74
N ALA A 130 -4.78 -18.92 5.07
CA ALA A 130 -4.65 -17.50 5.39
C ALA A 130 -5.74 -17.05 6.37
N VAL A 131 -5.37 -16.31 7.39
CA VAL A 131 -6.30 -15.64 8.31
C VAL A 131 -6.75 -14.30 7.72
N THR A 132 -5.81 -13.56 7.12
CA THR A 132 -6.04 -12.27 6.46
C THR A 132 -5.57 -12.31 5.01
N SER A 133 -5.98 -11.33 4.21
CA SER A 133 -5.47 -11.20 2.83
C SER A 133 -3.96 -10.94 2.78
N LEU A 134 -3.41 -10.34 3.83
CA LEU A 134 -1.97 -10.10 3.96
C LEU A 134 -1.19 -11.40 4.00
N ASP A 135 -1.69 -12.43 4.69
CA ASP A 135 -1.03 -13.73 4.78
C ASP A 135 -0.78 -14.36 3.39
N LEU A 136 -1.60 -14.03 2.41
CA LEU A 136 -1.44 -14.49 1.04
C LEU A 136 -0.18 -13.93 0.37
N THR A 137 0.35 -12.80 0.86
CA THR A 137 1.60 -12.20 0.34
C THR A 137 2.85 -12.98 0.74
N ASN A 138 2.76 -13.87 1.74
CA ASN A 138 3.87 -14.77 2.12
C ASN A 138 4.30 -15.73 0.99
N LYS A 139 3.50 -15.85 -0.07
CA LYS A 139 3.90 -16.57 -1.29
C LYS A 139 5.03 -15.88 -2.06
N ILE A 140 5.27 -14.61 -1.82
CA ILE A 140 6.32 -13.82 -2.47
C ILE A 140 7.60 -14.01 -1.66
N PRO A 141 8.67 -14.63 -2.24
CA PRO A 141 9.84 -15.06 -1.47
C PRO A 141 10.59 -13.94 -0.74
N GLN A 142 10.55 -12.71 -1.28
CA GLN A 142 11.25 -11.56 -0.73
C GLN A 142 10.43 -10.78 0.30
N ILE A 143 9.19 -11.16 0.53
CA ILE A 143 8.26 -10.42 1.39
C ILE A 143 8.12 -11.11 2.74
N ARG A 144 8.09 -10.30 3.78
CA ARG A 144 7.84 -10.73 5.16
C ARG A 144 6.76 -9.85 5.78
N ILE A 145 5.92 -10.46 6.59
CA ILE A 145 4.87 -9.78 7.35
C ILE A 145 5.23 -9.84 8.82
N ASN A 146 5.26 -8.68 9.45
CA ASN A 146 5.26 -8.59 10.90
C ASN A 146 3.80 -8.70 11.36
N ARG A 147 3.44 -9.81 12.00
CA ARG A 147 2.06 -10.06 12.44
C ARG A 147 1.61 -9.21 13.64
N GLN A 148 2.55 -8.63 14.38
CA GLN A 148 2.21 -7.74 15.50
C GLN A 148 1.80 -6.34 15.01
N THR A 149 2.49 -5.87 13.97
CA THR A 149 2.27 -4.53 13.41
C THR A 149 1.57 -4.54 12.06
N ASN A 150 1.25 -5.70 11.47
CA ASN A 150 0.73 -5.91 10.12
C ASN A 150 1.58 -5.26 9.01
N GLN A 151 2.81 -4.89 9.34
CA GLN A 151 3.71 -4.27 8.37
C GLN A 151 4.30 -5.30 7.42
N ILE A 152 4.29 -4.94 6.14
CA ILE A 152 4.92 -5.71 5.07
C ILE A 152 6.26 -5.09 4.76
N THR A 153 7.31 -5.89 4.79
CA THR A 153 8.68 -5.49 4.46
C THR A 153 9.24 -6.37 3.35
N ALA A 154 10.08 -5.79 2.51
CA ALA A 154 10.91 -6.53 1.57
C ALA A 154 12.34 -6.65 2.12
N SER A 155 13.10 -7.63 1.61
CA SER A 155 14.50 -7.80 2.01
C SER A 155 15.39 -6.62 1.58
N ASP A 156 14.97 -5.86 0.57
CA ASP A 156 15.74 -4.81 -0.09
C ASP A 156 14.89 -3.59 -0.48
N GLY A 157 14.16 -3.03 0.46
CA GLY A 157 13.39 -1.80 0.24
C GLY A 157 12.03 -1.78 0.93
N SER A 158 11.31 -0.69 0.74
CA SER A 158 9.94 -0.54 1.24
C SER A 158 8.93 -1.15 0.28
N VAL A 159 7.76 -1.49 0.79
CA VAL A 159 6.69 -2.13 0.03
C VAL A 159 5.44 -1.25 0.08
N THR A 160 4.89 -0.95 -1.08
CA THR A 160 3.57 -0.33 -1.21
C THR A 160 2.55 -1.39 -1.59
N VAL A 161 1.47 -1.48 -0.82
CA VAL A 161 0.39 -2.42 -1.11
C VAL A 161 -0.80 -1.70 -1.74
N LEU A 162 -1.23 -2.23 -2.86
CA LEU A 162 -2.37 -1.73 -3.61
C LEU A 162 -3.48 -2.79 -3.61
N VAL A 163 -4.72 -2.34 -3.64
CA VAL A 163 -5.86 -3.19 -3.96
C VAL A 163 -6.47 -2.69 -5.27
N ASN A 164 -6.48 -3.56 -6.29
CA ASN A 164 -6.95 -3.21 -7.64
C ASN A 164 -6.26 -1.97 -8.23
N GLY A 165 -4.97 -1.78 -7.94
CA GLY A 165 -4.17 -0.68 -8.44
C GLY A 165 -4.24 0.62 -7.63
N ILE A 166 -4.96 0.64 -6.52
CA ILE A 166 -5.15 1.80 -5.66
C ILE A 166 -4.48 1.54 -4.31
N ALA A 167 -3.74 2.52 -3.78
CA ALA A 167 -3.12 2.42 -2.47
C ALA A 167 -4.18 2.19 -1.38
N SER A 168 -3.96 1.19 -0.55
CA SER A 168 -4.89 0.78 0.51
C SER A 168 -4.28 1.03 1.87
N SER A 169 -5.13 1.38 2.83
CA SER A 169 -4.72 1.46 4.23
C SER A 169 -4.52 0.05 4.81
N GLU A 170 -3.78 -0.03 5.90
CA GLU A 170 -3.55 -1.29 6.62
C GLU A 170 -4.89 -1.95 7.02
N GLN A 171 -5.83 -1.16 7.52
CA GLN A 171 -7.16 -1.63 7.95
C GLN A 171 -7.98 -2.20 6.80
N GLU A 172 -7.86 -1.63 5.60
CA GLU A 172 -8.51 -2.20 4.41
C GLU A 172 -7.90 -3.54 4.03
N LEU A 173 -6.60 -3.69 4.22
CA LEU A 173 -5.88 -4.93 3.91
C LEU A 173 -6.20 -6.03 4.92
N THR A 174 -6.28 -5.71 6.21
CA THR A 174 -6.62 -6.67 7.26
C THR A 174 -8.07 -7.13 7.19
N THR A 175 -8.98 -6.24 6.75
CA THR A 175 -10.41 -6.56 6.57
C THR A 175 -10.75 -7.20 5.24
N LEU A 176 -9.83 -7.18 4.27
CA LEU A 176 -10.02 -7.87 3.01
C LEU A 176 -9.93 -9.38 3.24
N ARG A 177 -11.02 -10.11 2.98
CA ARG A 177 -11.06 -11.55 3.17
C ARG A 177 -10.21 -12.29 2.14
N PRO A 178 -9.48 -13.35 2.55
CA PRO A 178 -8.72 -14.19 1.62
C PRO A 178 -9.55 -14.73 0.45
N GLU A 179 -10.86 -15.01 0.68
CA GLU A 179 -11.79 -15.50 -0.34
C GLU A 179 -12.03 -14.51 -1.46
N ASP A 180 -11.91 -13.21 -1.18
CA ASP A 180 -12.11 -12.15 -2.16
C ASP A 180 -10.87 -11.90 -3.02
N VAL A 181 -9.71 -12.47 -2.65
CA VAL A 181 -8.47 -12.32 -3.41
C VAL A 181 -8.43 -13.32 -4.56
N ARG A 182 -8.24 -12.81 -5.77
CA ARG A 182 -8.10 -13.62 -6.99
C ARG A 182 -6.65 -13.97 -7.29
N LYS A 183 -5.77 -12.96 -7.27
CA LYS A 183 -4.34 -13.07 -7.55
C LYS A 183 -3.58 -11.92 -6.91
N ILE A 184 -2.28 -12.08 -6.79
CA ILE A 184 -1.36 -11.03 -6.35
C ILE A 184 -0.37 -10.75 -7.48
N GLU A 185 -0.16 -9.50 -7.82
CA GLU A 185 0.85 -9.04 -8.76
C GLU A 185 1.97 -8.37 -7.96
N TYR A 186 3.18 -8.85 -8.14
CA TYR A 186 4.37 -8.31 -7.51
C TYR A 186 5.23 -7.60 -8.55
N TYR A 187 5.57 -6.36 -8.28
CA TYR A 187 6.42 -5.52 -9.11
C TYR A 187 7.70 -5.21 -8.34
N ASP A 188 8.80 -5.75 -8.83
CA ASP A 188 10.14 -5.49 -8.30
C ASP A 188 10.63 -4.09 -8.72
N LEU A 189 10.35 -3.72 -9.95
CA LEU A 189 10.52 -2.39 -10.52
C LEU A 189 9.15 -1.87 -10.95
N PRO A 190 8.43 -1.18 -10.05
CA PRO A 190 7.08 -0.76 -10.35
C PRO A 190 7.03 0.27 -11.47
N PRO A 191 6.02 0.18 -12.36
CA PRO A 191 5.77 1.22 -13.35
C PRO A 191 5.51 2.58 -12.69
N ILE A 192 5.84 3.66 -13.39
CA ILE A 192 5.67 5.06 -12.93
C ILE A 192 4.26 5.33 -12.41
N LYS A 193 3.24 4.66 -12.96
CA LYS A 193 1.83 4.79 -12.54
C LYS A 193 1.57 4.44 -11.06
N PHE A 194 2.47 3.74 -10.41
CA PHE A 194 2.36 3.40 -8.99
C PHE A 194 3.16 4.32 -8.07
N GLY A 195 3.71 5.40 -8.61
CA GLY A 195 4.49 6.41 -7.92
C GLY A 195 5.97 6.39 -8.29
N LEU A 196 6.64 7.52 -8.07
CA LEU A 196 8.08 7.70 -8.38
C LEU A 196 8.99 7.33 -7.21
N SER A 197 8.54 6.60 -6.24
CA SER A 197 9.33 6.26 -5.06
C SER A 197 10.47 5.31 -5.45
N ASN A 198 11.69 5.85 -5.48
CA ASN A 198 12.89 5.09 -5.75
C ASN A 198 13.05 3.93 -4.74
N GLY A 199 13.16 2.71 -5.25
CA GLY A 199 13.42 1.52 -4.44
C GLY A 199 12.21 0.87 -3.77
N ASN A 200 11.00 1.37 -3.98
CA ASN A 200 9.79 0.74 -3.44
C ASN A 200 9.33 -0.41 -4.32
N LYS A 201 9.07 -1.54 -3.71
CA LYS A 201 8.37 -2.67 -4.33
C LYS A 201 6.87 -2.42 -4.29
N VAL A 202 6.12 -2.97 -5.24
CA VAL A 202 4.66 -2.87 -5.24
C VAL A 202 4.03 -4.25 -5.24
N ILE A 203 3.12 -4.46 -4.30
CA ILE A 203 2.22 -5.61 -4.24
C ILE A 203 0.82 -5.13 -4.59
N ASN A 204 0.26 -5.63 -5.68
CA ASN A 204 -1.09 -5.29 -6.10
C ASN A 204 -2.01 -6.50 -5.91
N ILE A 205 -2.88 -6.44 -4.92
CA ILE A 205 -3.86 -7.48 -4.62
C ILE A 205 -5.06 -7.27 -5.55
N ILE A 206 -5.29 -8.23 -6.45
CA ILE A 206 -6.43 -8.21 -7.36
C ILE A 206 -7.57 -9.01 -6.74
N THR A 207 -8.67 -8.33 -6.48
CA THR A 207 -9.87 -8.94 -5.91
C THR A 207 -10.85 -9.42 -6.99
N LYS A 208 -11.77 -10.30 -6.60
CA LYS A 208 -12.97 -10.58 -7.37
C LYS A 208 -13.84 -9.31 -7.44
N ILE A 209 -14.67 -9.18 -8.46
CA ILE A 209 -15.67 -8.10 -8.48
C ILE A 209 -16.62 -8.35 -7.31
N ARG A 210 -16.73 -7.36 -6.43
CA ARG A 210 -17.60 -7.47 -5.26
C ARG A 210 -19.04 -7.26 -5.67
N GLU A 211 -19.91 -8.05 -5.08
CA GLU A 211 -21.36 -7.90 -5.19
C GLU A 211 -21.84 -6.67 -4.40
N ASP A 212 -23.04 -6.18 -4.71
CA ASP A 212 -23.70 -5.13 -3.94
C ASP A 212 -23.93 -5.64 -2.49
N GLY A 213 -23.66 -4.80 -1.50
CA GLY A 213 -23.82 -5.17 -0.11
C GLY A 213 -23.10 -4.29 0.88
N ILE A 214 -23.22 -4.67 2.13
CA ILE A 214 -22.52 -4.05 3.26
C ILE A 214 -21.66 -5.11 3.90
N TYR A 215 -20.43 -4.75 4.24
CA TYR A 215 -19.58 -5.58 5.08
C TYR A 215 -18.72 -4.69 5.98
N GLY A 216 -18.31 -5.25 7.09
CA GLY A 216 -17.49 -4.55 8.06
C GLY A 216 -16.79 -5.50 8.99
N SER A 217 -15.89 -4.95 9.79
CA SER A 217 -15.15 -5.67 10.83
C SER A 217 -14.91 -4.77 12.02
N VAL A 218 -14.73 -5.40 13.15
CA VAL A 218 -14.23 -4.82 14.39
C VAL A 218 -13.04 -5.65 14.81
N GLU A 219 -11.93 -5.00 15.07
CA GLU A 219 -10.73 -5.62 15.61
C GLU A 219 -10.42 -4.95 16.94
N LEU A 220 -10.34 -5.73 18.00
CA LEU A 220 -10.03 -5.28 19.34
C LEU A 220 -8.67 -5.85 19.71
N ASN A 221 -7.71 -4.96 19.92
CA ASN A 221 -6.35 -5.30 20.31
C ASN A 221 -6.01 -4.56 21.59
N GLN A 222 -6.09 -5.28 22.71
CA GLN A 222 -6.00 -4.70 24.04
C GLN A 222 -5.06 -5.52 24.91
N HIS A 223 -4.31 -4.87 25.78
CA HIS A 223 -3.54 -5.52 26.81
C HIS A 223 -4.38 -5.72 28.07
N LEU A 224 -4.29 -6.90 28.68
CA LEU A 224 -4.99 -7.19 29.91
C LEU A 224 -4.26 -6.70 31.17
N THR A 225 -2.97 -6.43 31.05
CA THR A 225 -2.08 -6.11 32.18
C THR A 225 -1.66 -4.64 32.24
N SER A 226 -1.88 -3.89 31.18
CA SER A 226 -1.60 -2.44 31.10
C SER A 226 -2.70 -1.73 30.35
N PRO A 227 -3.01 -0.46 30.67
CA PRO A 227 -4.03 0.31 29.94
C PRO A 227 -3.52 0.67 28.55
N TRP A 228 -3.62 -0.29 27.62
CA TRP A 228 -3.27 -0.10 26.23
C TRP A 228 -4.30 -0.75 25.32
N LEU A 229 -4.70 -0.02 24.30
CA LEU A 229 -5.56 -0.54 23.24
C LEU A 229 -5.20 0.07 21.87
N ASN A 230 -5.49 -0.68 20.83
CA ASN A 230 -5.44 -0.23 19.44
C ASN A 230 -6.60 -0.90 18.70
N ASP A 231 -7.78 -0.30 18.82
CA ASP A 231 -9.02 -0.85 18.31
C ASP A 231 -9.35 -0.25 16.95
N SER A 232 -9.86 -1.07 16.04
CA SER A 232 -10.26 -0.64 14.72
C SER A 232 -11.68 -1.05 14.37
N PHE A 233 -12.36 -0.18 13.64
CA PHE A 233 -13.66 -0.39 13.06
C PHE A 233 -13.60 -0.10 11.56
N PHE A 234 -14.17 -0.99 10.75
CA PHE A 234 -14.30 -0.80 9.32
C PHE A 234 -15.71 -1.12 8.86
N LEU A 235 -16.27 -0.26 8.00
CA LEU A 235 -17.57 -0.45 7.37
C LEU A 235 -17.48 -0.04 5.90
N GLN A 236 -17.94 -0.89 5.00
CA GLN A 236 -18.01 -0.58 3.56
C GLN A 236 -19.36 -0.94 2.97
N TYR A 237 -19.91 -0.02 2.19
CA TYR A 237 -21.12 -0.18 1.39
C TYR A 237 -20.78 -0.16 -0.09
N ASN A 238 -21.22 -1.18 -0.82
CA ASN A 238 -21.04 -1.31 -2.27
C ASN A 238 -22.40 -1.30 -2.96
N ARG A 239 -22.55 -0.50 -4.01
CA ARG A 239 -23.72 -0.52 -4.89
C ARG A 239 -23.34 -0.17 -6.32
N GLY A 240 -23.38 -1.16 -7.21
CA GLY A 240 -23.00 -1.02 -8.61
C GLY A 240 -21.57 -0.49 -8.77
N ARG A 241 -21.43 0.75 -9.20
CA ARG A 241 -20.11 1.41 -9.42
C ARG A 241 -19.61 2.17 -8.20
N HIS A 242 -20.45 2.34 -7.19
CA HIS A 242 -20.20 3.17 -6.03
C HIS A 242 -19.77 2.34 -4.84
N GLN A 243 -18.80 2.85 -4.13
CA GLN A 243 -18.26 2.24 -2.93
C GLN A 243 -18.02 3.36 -1.92
N LEU A 244 -18.54 3.21 -0.73
CA LEU A 244 -18.31 4.10 0.40
C LEU A 244 -17.71 3.27 1.53
N ALA A 245 -16.53 3.65 2.01
CA ALA A 245 -15.87 2.99 3.13
C ALA A 245 -15.59 3.99 4.24
N PHE A 246 -15.84 3.56 5.47
CA PHE A 246 -15.51 4.27 6.69
C PHE A 246 -14.57 3.40 7.52
N THR A 247 -13.49 3.99 8.01
CA THR A 247 -12.56 3.36 8.96
C THR A 247 -12.37 4.26 10.15
N ALA A 248 -12.36 3.71 11.34
CA ALA A 248 -12.00 4.39 12.57
C ALA A 248 -10.96 3.54 13.32
N ASN A 249 -9.88 4.18 13.77
CA ASN A 249 -8.87 3.59 14.63
C ASN A 249 -8.76 4.43 15.88
N ILE A 250 -8.62 3.79 17.01
CA ILE A 250 -8.39 4.46 18.29
C ILE A 250 -7.23 3.77 18.98
N GLY A 251 -6.09 4.47 19.00
CA GLY A 251 -4.94 4.11 19.82
C GLY A 251 -4.98 4.84 21.16
N TYR A 252 -4.81 4.13 22.24
CA TYR A 252 -4.65 4.68 23.58
C TYR A 252 -3.62 3.85 24.34
N GLY A 253 -2.79 4.51 25.09
CA GLY A 253 -1.87 3.85 26.00
C GLY A 253 -1.50 4.74 27.17
N SER A 254 -1.32 4.08 28.31
CA SER A 254 -0.81 4.68 29.55
C SER A 254 0.17 3.70 30.14
N TRP A 255 1.38 4.15 30.33
CA TRP A 255 2.44 3.38 30.99
C TRP A 255 3.01 4.19 32.12
N ASP A 256 2.79 3.70 33.31
CA ASP A 256 3.37 4.23 34.52
C ASP A 256 4.66 3.42 34.83
N ASP A 257 5.57 4.01 35.58
CA ASP A 257 6.75 3.34 36.10
C ASP A 257 7.70 2.75 35.03
N GLN A 258 7.97 3.48 33.97
CA GLN A 258 9.03 3.11 33.03
C GLN A 258 10.39 3.55 33.56
N TYR A 259 11.26 2.58 33.89
CA TYR A 259 12.60 2.83 34.38
C TYR A 259 13.64 2.76 33.27
N ALA A 260 14.56 3.73 33.26
CA ALA A 260 15.75 3.74 32.43
C ALA A 260 16.95 4.23 33.24
N SER A 261 18.13 3.67 32.96
CA SER A 261 19.40 4.10 33.54
C SER A 261 20.40 4.28 32.42
N ASP A 262 21.04 5.45 32.38
CA ASP A 262 22.08 5.79 31.42
C ASP A 262 23.36 6.15 32.18
N GLU A 263 24.48 5.67 31.68
CA GLU A 263 25.82 6.02 32.17
C GLU A 263 26.65 6.55 31.02
N MET A 264 27.28 7.69 31.22
CA MET A 264 28.16 8.31 30.24
C MET A 264 29.49 8.70 30.89
N GLU A 265 30.60 8.22 30.32
CA GLU A 265 31.96 8.61 30.71
C GLU A 265 32.64 9.31 29.54
N TYR A 266 33.28 10.42 29.79
CA TYR A 266 34.07 11.14 28.79
C TYR A 266 35.20 11.94 29.46
N THR A 267 36.27 12.20 28.69
CA THR A 267 37.39 13.04 29.14
C THR A 267 37.40 14.31 28.27
N LEU A 268 37.40 15.47 28.87
CA LEU A 268 37.50 16.76 28.20
C LEU A 268 38.67 17.55 28.82
N ASP A 269 39.61 17.99 28.01
CA ASP A 269 40.82 18.77 28.40
C ASP A 269 41.62 18.11 29.56
N GLY A 270 41.61 16.74 29.60
CA GLY A 270 42.33 15.96 30.60
C GLY A 270 41.59 15.80 31.94
N VAL A 271 40.35 16.24 32.01
CA VAL A 271 39.45 16.08 33.15
C VAL A 271 38.46 14.96 32.84
N ASP A 272 38.31 14.01 33.74
CA ASP A 272 37.38 12.90 33.58
C ASP A 272 36.01 13.26 34.16
N PHE A 273 34.98 13.03 33.35
CA PHE A 273 33.59 13.24 33.67
C PHE A 273 32.84 11.92 33.62
N ARG A 274 32.00 11.68 34.62
CA ARG A 274 31.06 10.59 34.67
C ARG A 274 29.67 11.13 35.00
N GLN A 275 28.71 10.76 34.24
CA GLN A 275 27.31 11.11 34.45
C GLN A 275 26.49 9.83 34.53
N GLU A 276 25.76 9.68 35.62
CA GLU A 276 24.79 8.61 35.82
C GLU A 276 23.39 9.24 35.92
N GLU A 277 22.44 8.75 35.14
CA GLU A 277 21.06 9.22 35.17
C GLU A 277 20.11 8.05 35.33
N GLU A 278 19.35 8.04 36.40
CA GLU A 278 18.22 7.15 36.62
C GLU A 278 16.93 7.91 36.36
N ARG A 279 16.04 7.34 35.54
CA ARG A 279 14.79 7.97 35.13
C ARG A 279 13.62 7.06 35.40
N GLN A 280 12.53 7.66 35.92
CA GLN A 280 11.21 7.06 35.97
C GLN A 280 10.27 7.92 35.15
N SER A 281 9.55 7.31 34.22
CA SER A 281 8.68 8.04 33.29
C SER A 281 7.27 7.47 33.29
N GLU A 282 6.31 8.37 33.18
CA GLU A 282 4.91 8.10 32.86
C GLU A 282 4.64 8.60 31.45
N ASN A 283 4.07 7.75 30.60
CA ASN A 283 3.77 8.09 29.21
C ASN A 283 2.32 7.80 28.91
N ASN A 284 1.63 8.78 28.33
CA ASN A 284 0.24 8.64 27.90
C ASN A 284 0.11 9.08 26.45
N PHE A 285 -0.65 8.34 25.66
CA PHE A 285 -1.01 8.77 24.33
C PHE A 285 -2.47 8.47 23.99
N LEU A 286 -3.04 9.30 23.13
CA LEU A 286 -4.36 9.11 22.52
C LEU A 286 -4.26 9.47 21.03
N SER A 287 -4.60 8.52 20.16
CA SER A 287 -4.44 8.67 18.71
C SER A 287 -5.68 8.16 17.96
N PRO A 288 -6.79 8.91 17.94
CA PRO A 288 -7.93 8.61 17.09
C PRO A 288 -7.69 9.04 15.65
N GLN A 289 -7.99 8.13 14.72
CA GLN A 289 -7.88 8.35 13.28
C GLN A 289 -9.17 7.92 12.59
N PHE A 290 -9.63 8.70 11.63
CA PHE A 290 -10.83 8.40 10.85
C PHE A 290 -10.52 8.45 9.37
N SER A 291 -11.19 7.64 8.57
CA SER A 291 -11.09 7.71 7.11
C SER A 291 -12.47 7.53 6.51
N LEU A 292 -12.84 8.45 5.63
CA LEU A 292 -14.02 8.32 4.78
C LEU A 292 -13.55 8.28 3.33
N LYS A 293 -13.79 7.15 2.64
CA LYS A 293 -13.37 6.92 1.28
C LYS A 293 -14.57 6.65 0.37
N TYR A 294 -14.69 7.42 -0.69
CA TYR A 294 -15.62 7.20 -1.76
C TYR A 294 -14.88 6.75 -3.02
N THR A 295 -15.34 5.69 -3.65
CA THR A 295 -14.83 5.21 -4.92
C THR A 295 -15.96 5.05 -5.92
N ASN A 296 -15.79 5.59 -7.12
CA ASN A 296 -16.66 5.34 -8.28
C ASN A 296 -15.78 4.75 -9.38
N GLN A 297 -16.09 3.52 -9.78
CA GLN A 297 -15.27 2.82 -10.75
C GLN A 297 -16.12 2.08 -11.80
N LEU A 298 -15.61 2.08 -13.01
CA LEU A 298 -16.03 1.18 -14.07
C LEU A 298 -14.80 0.42 -14.52
N PRO A 299 -14.67 -0.88 -14.19
CA PRO A 299 -13.48 -1.67 -14.49
C PRO A 299 -13.03 -1.47 -15.93
N GLY A 300 -11.75 -1.15 -16.14
CA GLY A 300 -11.14 -0.90 -17.43
C GLY A 300 -11.54 0.37 -18.16
N LYS A 301 -12.29 1.24 -17.54
CA LYS A 301 -12.66 2.53 -18.16
C LYS A 301 -12.22 3.71 -17.30
N TYR A 302 -12.57 3.70 -16.03
CA TYR A 302 -12.16 4.77 -15.11
C TYR A 302 -12.25 4.33 -13.66
N VAL A 303 -11.48 5.01 -12.82
CA VAL A 303 -11.58 5.01 -11.36
C VAL A 303 -11.53 6.46 -10.91
N PHE A 304 -12.45 6.86 -10.07
CA PHE A 304 -12.39 8.07 -9.27
C PHE A 304 -12.46 7.69 -7.80
N GLN A 305 -11.54 8.20 -7.00
CA GLN A 305 -11.54 8.00 -5.56
C GLN A 305 -11.29 9.34 -4.87
N ALA A 306 -12.04 9.58 -3.81
CA ALA A 306 -11.79 10.65 -2.86
C ALA A 306 -11.72 10.04 -1.46
N ARG A 307 -10.69 10.41 -0.68
CA ARG A 307 -10.50 9.98 0.69
C ARG A 307 -10.22 11.19 1.56
N PHE A 308 -11.01 11.35 2.60
CA PHE A 308 -10.75 12.31 3.67
C PHE A 308 -10.30 11.55 4.91
N PHE A 309 -9.18 11.96 5.48
CA PHE A 309 -8.50 11.26 6.56
C PHE A 309 -8.00 12.24 7.60
N PRO A 310 -8.81 12.62 8.62
CA PRO A 310 -8.37 13.37 9.77
C PRO A 310 -7.70 12.44 10.80
N SER A 311 -6.58 12.87 11.34
CA SER A 311 -5.93 12.25 12.50
C SER A 311 -5.72 13.27 13.60
N TYR A 312 -5.82 12.81 14.83
CA TYR A 312 -5.48 13.56 16.02
C TYR A 312 -4.54 12.70 16.86
N ASP A 313 -3.47 13.31 17.32
CA ASP A 313 -2.51 12.66 18.20
C ASP A 313 -2.29 13.56 19.43
N LYS A 314 -2.41 12.99 20.62
CA LYS A 314 -2.04 13.62 21.87
C LYS A 314 -1.06 12.70 22.59
N HIS A 315 0.04 13.29 23.04
CA HIS A 315 1.05 12.61 23.82
C HIS A 315 1.40 13.45 25.03
N SER A 316 1.50 12.83 26.21
CA SER A 316 2.00 13.45 27.43
C SER A 316 3.02 12.54 28.10
N GLN A 317 4.09 13.13 28.57
CA GLN A 317 5.16 12.44 29.26
C GLN A 317 5.56 13.26 30.50
N GLN A 318 5.61 12.59 31.64
CA GLN A 318 6.28 13.08 32.84
C GLN A 318 7.48 12.20 33.14
N THR A 319 8.61 12.80 33.45
CA THR A 319 9.85 12.08 33.79
C THR A 319 10.48 12.70 35.00
N ASP A 320 10.63 11.90 36.03
CA ASP A 320 11.45 12.20 37.19
C ASP A 320 12.82 11.58 37.02
N SER A 321 13.90 12.34 37.23
CA SER A 321 15.27 11.87 37.03
C SER A 321 16.13 12.19 38.23
N ARG A 322 17.04 11.27 38.54
CA ARG A 322 18.16 11.49 39.45
C ARG A 322 19.45 11.46 38.63
N LEU A 323 20.19 12.56 38.72
CA LEU A 323 21.43 12.77 37.97
C LEU A 323 22.60 12.91 38.94
N ALA A 324 23.52 11.99 38.89
CA ALA A 324 24.83 12.08 39.55
C ALA A 324 25.87 12.53 38.52
N PHE A 325 26.49 13.66 38.75
CA PHE A 325 27.54 14.21 37.90
C PHE A 325 28.87 14.21 38.70
N ILE A 326 29.89 13.52 38.21
CA ILE A 326 31.19 13.36 38.83
C ILE A 326 32.25 13.98 37.92
N GLN A 327 33.01 14.93 38.46
CA GLN A 327 34.14 15.55 37.78
C GLN A 327 35.38 15.39 38.67
N ASP A 328 36.46 14.76 38.19
CA ASP A 328 37.69 14.47 38.95
C ASP A 328 37.41 13.89 40.36
N GLY A 329 36.38 13.05 40.50
CA GLY A 329 36.02 12.42 41.76
C GLY A 329 35.19 13.32 42.70
N ILE A 330 34.82 14.53 42.29
CA ILE A 330 33.91 15.42 43.03
C ILE A 330 32.52 15.26 42.43
N GLY A 331 31.55 14.77 43.21
CA GLY A 331 30.16 14.56 42.78
C GLY A 331 29.24 15.73 43.09
N SER A 332 28.27 15.95 42.20
CA SER A 332 27.07 16.77 42.47
C SER A 332 25.86 15.97 42.07
N ASP A 333 24.92 15.82 43.03
CA ASP A 333 23.67 15.11 42.78
C ASP A 333 22.56 16.13 42.51
N ARG A 334 21.76 15.83 41.52
CA ARG A 334 20.59 16.63 41.13
C ARG A 334 19.38 15.73 40.98
N TYR A 335 18.22 16.28 41.14
CA TYR A 335 17.00 15.67 40.65
C TYR A 335 16.38 16.57 39.59
N GLY A 336 15.72 15.95 38.59
CA GLY A 336 15.10 16.67 37.50
C GLY A 336 13.67 16.21 37.30
N VAL A 337 12.81 17.16 36.95
CA VAL A 337 11.44 16.90 36.51
C VAL A 337 11.30 17.42 35.09
N LYS A 338 10.83 16.58 34.20
CA LYS A 338 10.52 16.95 32.82
C LYS A 338 9.06 16.62 32.57
N GLU A 339 8.28 17.61 32.15
CA GLU A 339 6.92 17.46 31.66
C GLU A 339 6.85 17.84 30.21
N SER A 340 6.24 17.00 29.38
CA SER A 340 6.07 17.27 27.96
C SER A 340 4.65 16.91 27.56
N GLU A 341 3.95 17.86 26.95
CA GLU A 341 2.64 17.64 26.34
C GLU A 341 2.67 18.07 24.89
N SER A 342 2.21 17.22 24.00
CA SER A 342 2.07 17.55 22.58
C SER A 342 0.72 17.09 22.06
N HIS A 343 0.19 17.85 21.12
CA HIS A 343 -0.98 17.43 20.36
C HIS A 343 -0.87 17.92 18.92
N SER A 344 -1.44 17.13 18.00
CA SER A 344 -1.50 17.50 16.60
C SER A 344 -2.86 17.11 16.00
N PHE A 345 -3.27 17.89 15.00
CA PHE A 345 -4.46 17.61 14.20
C PHE A 345 -4.10 17.73 12.71
N ASN A 346 -4.20 16.61 11.99
CA ASN A 346 -3.70 16.50 10.63
C ASN A 346 -4.78 15.94 9.69
N PRO A 347 -5.72 16.75 9.19
CA PRO A 347 -6.66 16.32 8.16
C PRO A 347 -5.98 16.26 6.79
N THR A 348 -6.18 15.14 6.09
CA THR A 348 -5.69 14.89 4.74
C THR A 348 -6.84 14.66 3.78
N LEU A 349 -6.76 15.21 2.58
CA LEU A 349 -7.64 14.92 1.46
C LEU A 349 -6.84 14.35 0.30
N ASP A 350 -7.14 13.11 -0.08
CA ASP A 350 -6.57 12.45 -1.26
C ASP A 350 -7.61 12.34 -2.36
N LEU A 351 -7.26 12.74 -3.57
CA LEU A 351 -8.04 12.55 -4.78
C LEU A 351 -7.24 11.73 -5.79
N TYR A 352 -7.86 10.72 -6.34
CA TYR A 352 -7.29 9.87 -7.37
C TYR A 352 -8.27 9.76 -8.53
N PHE A 353 -7.79 10.00 -9.73
CA PHE A 353 -8.54 9.80 -10.96
C PHE A 353 -7.68 9.05 -11.97
N TRP A 354 -8.22 7.95 -12.51
CA TRP A 354 -7.63 7.23 -13.61
C TRP A 354 -8.69 6.98 -14.67
N ARG A 355 -8.33 7.17 -15.92
CA ARG A 355 -9.21 6.90 -17.05
C ARG A 355 -8.44 6.30 -18.21
N GLN A 356 -8.98 5.23 -18.78
CA GLN A 356 -8.55 4.65 -20.04
C GLN A 356 -9.40 5.16 -21.19
N PHE A 357 -8.76 5.65 -22.22
CA PHE A 357 -9.40 6.10 -23.46
C PHE A 357 -9.25 5.03 -24.55
N ARG A 358 -9.87 5.25 -25.70
CA ARG A 358 -9.68 4.41 -26.88
C ARG A 358 -8.20 4.40 -27.31
N ASN A 359 -7.79 3.37 -28.05
CA ASN A 359 -6.43 3.24 -28.57
C ASN A 359 -5.31 3.15 -27.51
N ARG A 360 -5.59 2.59 -26.33
CA ARG A 360 -4.60 2.37 -25.26
C ARG A 360 -3.92 3.65 -24.74
N HIS A 361 -4.71 4.72 -24.59
CA HIS A 361 -4.32 5.92 -23.88
C HIS A 361 -4.83 5.87 -22.44
N GLU A 362 -4.03 6.31 -21.50
CA GLU A 362 -4.39 6.38 -20.08
C GLU A 362 -4.04 7.76 -19.54
N LEU A 363 -4.89 8.29 -18.68
CA LEU A 363 -4.63 9.47 -17.90
C LEU A 363 -4.83 9.12 -16.42
N MET A 364 -3.84 9.46 -15.61
CA MET A 364 -3.88 9.36 -14.17
C MET A 364 -3.64 10.74 -13.57
N ILE A 365 -4.42 11.12 -12.60
CA ILE A 365 -4.25 12.35 -11.82
C ILE A 365 -4.37 11.97 -10.35
N THR A 366 -3.38 12.40 -9.56
CA THR A 366 -3.43 12.32 -8.10
C THR A 366 -3.29 13.71 -7.53
N LEU A 367 -4.01 14.00 -6.46
CA LEU A 367 -3.90 15.24 -5.73
C LEU A 367 -4.06 14.92 -4.24
N ARG A 368 -3.14 15.41 -3.44
CA ARG A 368 -3.19 15.31 -1.98
C ARG A 368 -3.02 16.69 -1.37
N GLY A 369 -3.85 17.00 -0.41
CA GLY A 369 -3.74 18.18 0.43
C GLY A 369 -3.76 17.78 1.90
N ASP A 370 -2.80 18.29 2.66
CA ASP A 370 -2.64 18.08 4.08
C ASP A 370 -2.67 19.42 4.79
N TYR A 371 -3.40 19.51 5.89
CA TYR A 371 -3.20 20.55 6.89
C TYR A 371 -2.53 19.91 8.09
N ILE A 372 -1.51 20.56 8.62
CA ILE A 372 -0.75 20.09 9.76
C ILE A 372 -0.82 21.18 10.81
N ASN A 373 -1.29 20.82 12.00
CA ASN A 373 -1.23 21.66 13.18
C ASN A 373 -0.63 20.85 14.32
N SER A 374 0.40 21.36 14.94
CA SER A 374 1.12 20.70 16.02
C SER A 374 1.54 21.70 17.08
N VAL A 375 1.23 21.41 18.33
CA VAL A 375 1.66 22.16 19.48
C VAL A 375 2.40 21.22 20.42
N SER A 376 3.52 21.68 20.96
CA SER A 376 4.31 20.94 21.95
C SER A 376 4.87 21.87 23.00
N ASP A 377 4.57 21.58 24.25
CA ASP A 377 5.09 22.24 25.43
C ASP A 377 6.01 21.30 26.18
N THR A 378 7.18 21.77 26.56
CA THR A 378 8.13 21.01 27.37
C THR A 378 8.67 21.91 28.49
N TYR A 379 8.53 21.44 29.71
CA TYR A 379 9.13 22.02 30.89
C TYR A 379 10.19 21.08 31.42
N LYS A 380 11.37 21.60 31.73
CA LYS A 380 12.47 20.82 32.29
C LYS A 380 13.11 21.63 33.43
N ASN A 381 13.00 21.12 34.64
CA ASN A 381 13.53 21.73 35.82
C ASN A 381 14.55 20.78 36.47
N GLN A 382 15.67 21.30 36.95
CA GLN A 382 16.65 20.56 37.72
C GLN A 382 16.95 21.30 39.02
N TYR A 383 17.09 20.55 40.08
CA TYR A 383 17.32 21.03 41.45
C TYR A 383 18.54 20.32 42.04
N ALA A 384 19.28 21.05 42.89
CA ALA A 384 20.34 20.42 43.68
C ALA A 384 19.71 19.51 44.73
N LEU A 385 20.21 18.30 44.86
CA LEU A 385 19.66 17.34 45.82
C LEU A 385 19.97 17.71 47.29
N SER A 386 20.97 18.57 47.49
CA SER A 386 21.40 18.98 48.83
C SER A 386 20.43 19.92 49.57
N ASP A 387 19.76 20.80 48.87
CA ASP A 387 18.98 21.90 49.46
C ASP A 387 17.77 22.35 48.61
N ASP A 388 17.40 21.56 47.60
CA ASP A 388 16.30 21.84 46.66
C ASP A 388 16.45 23.17 45.90
N THR A 389 17.66 23.71 45.82
CA THR A 389 17.86 24.93 45.03
C THR A 389 17.72 24.67 43.54
N PRO A 390 16.96 25.50 42.80
CA PRO A 390 16.85 25.35 41.37
C PRO A 390 18.20 25.65 40.71
N VAL A 391 18.64 24.73 39.88
CA VAL A 391 19.91 24.83 39.12
C VAL A 391 19.67 25.19 37.65
N PHE A 392 18.58 24.67 37.11
CA PHE A 392 18.22 24.85 35.71
C PHE A 392 16.71 24.84 35.57
N GLU A 393 16.19 25.80 34.83
CA GLU A 393 14.79 25.83 34.39
C GLU A 393 14.77 26.09 32.88
N ASP A 394 14.01 25.29 32.17
CA ASP A 394 13.84 25.40 30.73
C ASP A 394 12.38 25.20 30.34
N PHE A 395 11.87 26.12 29.55
CA PHE A 395 10.56 26.03 28.95
C PHE A 395 10.68 26.14 27.42
N LEU A 396 10.21 25.16 26.70
CA LEU A 396 10.16 25.14 25.26
C LEU A 396 8.73 24.97 24.80
N ASN A 397 8.19 25.99 24.13
CA ASN A 397 6.94 25.90 23.39
C ASN A 397 7.24 25.88 21.91
N MET A 398 6.65 24.92 21.20
CA MET A 398 6.67 24.84 19.75
C MET A 398 5.25 24.80 19.24
N ASP A 399 4.87 25.77 18.42
CA ASP A 399 3.57 25.86 17.76
C ASP A 399 3.82 25.94 16.25
N GLY A 400 3.22 25.02 15.51
CA GLY A 400 3.39 24.92 14.07
C GLY A 400 2.07 24.66 13.37
N ASP A 401 1.82 25.42 12.34
CA ASP A 401 0.75 25.16 11.39
C ASP A 401 1.23 25.24 9.95
N GLY A 402 0.63 24.46 9.07
CA GLY A 402 1.04 24.42 7.69
C GLY A 402 0.05 23.74 6.76
N TYR A 403 0.23 24.03 5.49
CA TYR A 403 -0.49 23.38 4.39
C TYR A 403 0.51 22.76 3.44
N GLN A 404 0.33 21.50 3.14
CA GLN A 404 1.09 20.82 2.10
C GLN A 404 0.13 20.38 0.99
N MET A 405 0.53 20.57 -0.23
CA MET A 405 -0.20 20.09 -1.39
C MET A 405 0.75 19.47 -2.39
N ASN A 406 0.44 18.28 -2.84
CA ASN A 406 1.17 17.63 -3.91
C ASN A 406 0.22 17.00 -4.92
N GLY A 407 0.69 16.86 -6.13
CA GLY A 407 -0.11 16.24 -7.18
C GLY A 407 0.74 15.77 -8.33
N GLN A 408 0.19 14.83 -9.06
CA GLN A 408 0.79 14.26 -10.25
C GLN A 408 -0.26 14.10 -11.35
N ALA A 409 0.12 14.45 -12.56
CA ALA A 409 -0.62 14.09 -13.76
C ALA A 409 0.26 13.21 -14.64
N LEU A 410 -0.20 12.02 -15.01
CA LEU A 410 0.54 11.07 -15.83
C LEU A 410 -0.33 10.67 -17.03
N TYR A 411 0.18 10.90 -18.22
CA TYR A 411 -0.40 10.43 -19.45
C TYR A 411 0.45 9.30 -20.03
N THR A 412 -0.17 8.17 -20.36
CA THR A 412 0.50 7.00 -20.90
C THR A 412 -0.13 6.61 -22.22
N LYS A 413 0.71 6.33 -23.22
CA LYS A 413 0.33 5.78 -24.51
C LYS A 413 1.06 4.46 -24.75
N THR A 414 0.30 3.38 -24.93
CA THR A 414 0.84 2.07 -25.26
C THR A 414 0.67 1.80 -26.75
N PHE A 415 1.78 1.56 -27.44
CA PHE A 415 1.89 1.03 -28.79
C PHE A 415 2.07 -0.50 -28.71
N ASP A 416 2.18 -1.19 -29.85
CA ASP A 416 2.28 -2.64 -29.85
C ASP A 416 3.54 -3.16 -29.13
N LYS A 417 4.67 -2.44 -29.21
CA LYS A 417 5.96 -2.83 -28.62
C LYS A 417 6.60 -1.76 -27.75
N LEU A 418 5.91 -0.64 -27.54
CA LEU A 418 6.45 0.52 -26.83
C LEU A 418 5.37 1.15 -25.98
N THR A 419 5.68 1.46 -24.73
CA THR A 419 4.86 2.28 -23.87
C THR A 419 5.62 3.56 -23.55
N LEU A 420 5.00 4.69 -23.82
CA LEU A 420 5.51 6.02 -23.48
C LEU A 420 4.63 6.62 -22.39
N SER A 421 5.27 7.10 -21.34
CA SER A 421 4.59 7.83 -20.28
C SER A 421 5.20 9.22 -20.19
N PHE A 422 4.34 10.21 -20.08
CA PHE A 422 4.70 11.60 -19.86
C PHE A 422 3.90 12.11 -18.67
N GLY A 423 4.58 12.75 -17.72
CA GLY A 423 3.92 13.22 -16.51
C GLY A 423 4.60 14.42 -15.92
N ASP A 424 3.87 15.12 -15.09
CA ASP A 424 4.30 16.24 -14.30
C ASP A 424 3.93 16.01 -12.83
N TYR A 425 4.76 16.53 -11.95
CA TYR A 425 4.59 16.47 -10.50
C TYR A 425 4.81 17.85 -9.92
N PHE A 426 3.91 18.27 -9.05
CA PHE A 426 4.08 19.49 -8.27
C PHE A 426 4.02 19.21 -6.79
N TYR A 427 4.75 20.00 -6.05
CA TYR A 427 4.76 20.03 -4.59
C TYR A 427 4.74 21.48 -4.12
N TYR A 428 3.91 21.74 -3.13
CA TYR A 428 3.76 23.02 -2.51
C TYR A 428 3.67 22.85 -0.99
N ASP A 429 4.46 23.63 -0.24
CA ASP A 429 4.50 23.60 1.21
C ASP A 429 4.55 25.02 1.73
N ILE A 430 3.68 25.34 2.67
CA ILE A 430 3.75 26.52 3.52
C ILE A 430 3.64 26.07 4.95
N SER A 431 4.69 26.25 5.73
CA SER A 431 4.73 25.93 7.15
C SER A 431 5.17 27.16 7.93
N LYS A 432 4.49 27.39 9.03
CA LYS A 432 4.83 28.43 10.00
C LYS A 432 5.16 27.74 11.31
N TYR A 433 6.29 28.09 11.87
CA TYR A 433 6.72 27.59 13.16
C TYR A 433 7.00 28.76 14.07
N ARG A 434 6.49 28.68 15.27
CA ARG A 434 6.83 29.56 16.37
C ARG A 434 7.50 28.73 17.44
N ILE A 435 8.66 29.18 17.86
CA ILE A 435 9.44 28.54 18.92
C ILE A 435 9.69 29.61 19.97
N ASP A 436 9.14 29.43 21.12
CA ASP A 436 9.40 30.25 22.29
C ASP A 436 10.21 29.39 23.27
N ASN A 437 11.43 29.82 23.55
CA ASN A 437 12.33 29.13 24.47
C ASN A 437 12.77 30.10 25.55
N THR A 438 12.57 29.73 26.80
CA THR A 438 13.05 30.44 27.97
C THR A 438 13.89 29.49 28.80
N SER A 439 15.19 29.72 28.83
CA SER A 439 16.14 28.92 29.59
C SER A 439 16.85 29.76 30.61
N CYS A 440 16.85 29.35 31.86
CA CYS A 440 17.47 30.07 32.97
C CYS A 440 18.46 29.14 33.68
N LEU A 441 19.74 29.52 33.64
CA LEU A 441 20.76 28.92 34.52
C LEU A 441 20.81 29.76 35.79
N LEU A 442 20.38 29.19 36.88
CA LEU A 442 20.42 29.84 38.18
C LEU A 442 21.78 29.54 38.82
N TYR A 443 22.73 30.47 38.66
CA TYR A 443 23.99 30.42 39.41
C TYR A 443 23.73 30.84 40.84
N THR A 444 23.89 29.94 41.78
CA THR A 444 24.10 30.34 43.16
C THR A 444 25.54 30.87 43.28
N SER A 445 25.67 32.18 43.39
CA SER A 445 26.93 32.81 43.69
C SER A 445 27.18 32.69 45.19
N ASP A 446 27.68 31.53 45.63
CA ASP A 446 28.28 31.37 46.93
C ASP A 446 29.60 30.66 46.83
N ALA A 447 30.61 31.40 46.30
CA ALA A 447 31.98 31.16 46.56
C ALA A 447 32.61 32.52 46.96
N ALA A 448 32.45 32.84 48.22
CA ALA A 448 33.28 33.84 48.87
C ALA A 448 34.00 33.22 50.05
#